data_b39a084aad69bb92654e9f0206541c19
#
_entry.id   b39a084aad69bb92654e9f0206541c19
#
_cell.length_a   1.000
_cell.length_b   1.000
_cell.length_c   1.000
_cell.angle_alpha   90.00
_cell.angle_beta   90.00
_cell.angle_gamma   90.00
#
_symmetry.space_group_name_H-M   'P 1'
#
loop_
_entity.id
_entity.type
_entity.pdbx_description
1 polymer ?
#
loop_
_entity_poly.entity_id
_entity_poly.type
_entity_poly.pdbx_seq_one_letter_code
_entity_poly.pdbx_strand_id
1 'polypeptide(L)'
;MKHKIIWNAIERLAKDNNLPCSGLAKLSGLDATTFNKSKQFFADGTPRWPSCSTISKIIAATNISIEHFAEICAQEKQKLSIENTIGQ
;
A
#
# COMPACT_ATOMS: atom_id res chain seq x y z
N MET A 1 -5.46 5.28 11.59
CA MET A 1 -4.36 5.20 10.60
C MET A 1 -4.59 6.18 9.47
N LYS A 2 -3.56 6.89 9.07
CA LYS A 2 -3.68 7.82 7.95
C LYS A 2 -3.77 7.05 6.63
N HIS A 3 -4.61 7.55 5.73
CA HIS A 3 -4.83 6.98 4.40
C HIS A 3 -3.51 6.72 3.64
N LYS A 4 -2.57 7.67 3.70
CA LYS A 4 -1.29 7.55 2.99
C LYS A 4 -0.46 6.35 3.47
N ILE A 5 -0.61 5.94 4.73
CA ILE A 5 0.16 4.83 5.30
C ILE A 5 -0.12 3.52 4.58
N ILE A 6 -1.40 3.21 4.34
CA ILE A 6 -1.77 1.95 3.70
C ILE A 6 -1.28 1.91 2.25
N TRP A 7 -1.37 3.02 1.52
CA TRP A 7 -0.87 3.08 0.15
C TRP A 7 0.66 2.99 0.09
N ASN A 8 1.36 3.65 1.02
CA ASN A 8 2.82 3.54 1.13
C ASN A 8 3.24 2.10 1.47
N ALA A 9 2.48 1.41 2.31
CA ALA A 9 2.75 0.02 2.65
C ALA A 9 2.64 -0.88 1.42
N ILE A 10 1.64 -0.65 0.57
CA ILE A 10 1.46 -1.40 -0.67
C ILE A 10 2.64 -1.15 -1.63
N GLU A 11 3.05 0.12 -1.80
CA GLU A 11 4.20 0.47 -2.62
C GLU A 11 5.47 -0.21 -2.12
N ARG A 12 5.67 -0.20 -0.80
CA ARG A 12 6.83 -0.85 -0.19
C ARG A 12 6.81 -2.37 -0.40
N LEU A 13 5.64 -2.99 -0.27
CA LEU A 13 5.51 -4.42 -0.50
C LEU A 13 5.90 -4.79 -1.94
N ALA A 14 5.47 -3.99 -2.91
CA ALA A 14 5.88 -4.16 -4.30
C ALA A 14 7.39 -4.05 -4.44
N LYS A 15 7.98 -2.99 -3.88
CA LYS A 15 9.41 -2.75 -3.93
C LYS A 15 10.21 -3.88 -3.29
N ASP A 16 9.77 -4.38 -2.14
CA ASP A 16 10.43 -5.50 -1.45
C ASP A 16 10.42 -6.79 -2.28
N ASN A 17 9.49 -6.89 -3.21
CA ASN A 17 9.40 -8.03 -4.14
C ASN A 17 9.97 -7.71 -5.53
N ASN A 18 10.69 -6.60 -5.65
CA ASN A 18 11.30 -6.16 -6.91
C ASN A 18 10.29 -5.97 -8.04
N LEU A 19 9.10 -5.47 -7.71
CA LEU A 19 8.00 -5.26 -8.65
C LEU A 19 7.57 -3.80 -8.64
N PRO A 20 7.16 -3.26 -9.80
CA PRO A 20 6.36 -2.05 -9.80
C PRO A 20 4.98 -2.35 -9.23
N CYS A 21 4.23 -1.31 -8.84
CA CYS A 21 2.87 -1.51 -8.30
C CYS A 21 1.96 -2.23 -9.30
N SER A 22 2.09 -1.97 -10.60
CA SER A 22 1.35 -2.68 -11.63
C SER A 22 1.68 -4.17 -11.65
N GLY A 23 2.95 -4.52 -11.43
CA GLY A 23 3.39 -5.90 -11.34
C GLY A 23 2.83 -6.62 -10.13
N LEU A 24 2.79 -5.93 -8.97
CA LEU A 24 2.16 -6.47 -7.77
C LEU A 24 0.67 -6.73 -7.99
N ALA A 25 -0.02 -5.79 -8.63
CA ALA A 25 -1.45 -5.96 -8.94
C ALA A 25 -1.68 -7.19 -9.82
N LYS A 26 -0.92 -7.33 -10.89
CA LYS A 26 -1.02 -8.48 -11.79
C LYS A 26 -0.74 -9.80 -11.08
N LEU A 27 0.32 -9.85 -10.28
CA LEU A 27 0.68 -11.03 -9.50
C LEU A 27 -0.44 -11.44 -8.56
N SER A 28 -1.19 -10.48 -8.06
CA SER A 28 -2.29 -10.67 -7.12
C SER A 28 -3.63 -10.96 -7.81
N GLY A 29 -3.65 -11.08 -9.15
CA GLY A 29 -4.87 -11.32 -9.90
C GLY A 29 -5.76 -10.09 -10.02
N LEU A 30 -5.19 -8.91 -9.91
CA LEU A 30 -5.91 -7.63 -9.99
C LEU A 30 -5.56 -6.92 -11.30
N ASP A 31 -6.38 -5.91 -11.65
CA ASP A 31 -6.09 -5.03 -12.77
C ASP A 31 -4.77 -4.29 -12.53
N ALA A 32 -3.96 -4.12 -13.57
CA ALA A 32 -2.64 -3.49 -13.46
C ALA A 32 -2.71 -2.05 -12.94
N THR A 33 -3.84 -1.38 -13.06
CA THR A 33 -4.03 0.00 -12.62
C THR A 33 -4.54 0.13 -11.19
N THR A 34 -4.78 -1.00 -10.51
CA THR A 34 -5.39 -1.01 -9.17
C THR A 34 -4.65 -0.13 -8.17
N PHE A 35 -3.32 -0.07 -8.26
CA PHE A 35 -2.48 0.67 -7.33
C PHE A 35 -1.92 1.97 -7.91
N ASN A 36 -2.48 2.46 -9.01
CA ASN A 36 -2.09 3.77 -9.54
C ASN A 36 -2.42 4.88 -8.55
N LYS A 37 -1.62 5.94 -8.54
CA LYS A 37 -1.85 7.10 -7.66
C LYS A 37 -3.23 7.71 -7.85
N SER A 38 -3.76 7.68 -9.08
CA SER A 38 -5.11 8.17 -9.37
C SER A 38 -6.20 7.37 -8.64
N LYS A 39 -5.89 6.16 -8.18
CA LYS A 39 -6.83 5.31 -7.44
C LYS A 39 -6.81 5.55 -5.93
N GLN A 40 -5.95 6.44 -5.45
CA GLN A 40 -5.85 6.72 -4.02
C GLN A 40 -6.92 7.70 -3.53
N PHE A 41 -7.58 8.38 -4.46
CA PHE A 41 -8.64 9.34 -4.17
C PHE A 41 -9.77 9.17 -5.17
N PHE A 42 -10.99 9.46 -4.71
CA PHE A 42 -12.12 9.59 -5.62
C PHE A 42 -12.04 10.93 -6.38
N ALA A 43 -12.86 11.08 -7.42
CA ALA A 43 -12.88 12.28 -8.24
C ALA A 43 -13.18 13.55 -7.44
N ASP A 44 -13.95 13.43 -6.36
CA ASP A 44 -14.29 14.55 -5.47
C ASP A 44 -13.21 14.88 -4.42
N GLY A 45 -12.08 14.16 -4.47
CA GLY A 45 -10.95 14.37 -3.56
C GLY A 45 -11.03 13.59 -2.25
N THR A 46 -12.08 12.81 -2.02
CA THR A 46 -12.16 12.01 -0.79
C THR A 46 -11.18 10.83 -0.88
N PRO A 47 -10.56 10.44 0.27
CA PRO A 47 -9.66 9.30 0.29
C PRO A 47 -10.34 8.00 -0.12
N ARG A 48 -9.67 7.22 -0.95
CA ARG A 48 -10.11 5.89 -1.34
C ARG A 48 -9.20 4.86 -0.70
N TRP A 49 -9.79 3.96 0.07
CA TRP A 49 -9.05 2.90 0.76
C TRP A 49 -9.08 1.62 -0.07
N PRO A 50 -7.96 0.86 -0.08
CA PRO A 50 -8.00 -0.46 -0.69
C PRO A 50 -8.96 -1.36 0.10
N SER A 51 -9.68 -2.24 -0.58
CA SER A 51 -10.60 -3.16 0.07
C SER A 51 -9.84 -4.24 0.84
N CYS A 52 -10.52 -4.86 1.82
CA CYS A 52 -9.94 -6.02 2.51
C CYS A 52 -9.66 -7.17 1.55
N SER A 53 -10.48 -7.33 0.51
CA SER A 53 -10.24 -8.32 -0.54
C SER A 53 -8.93 -8.06 -1.27
N THR A 54 -8.66 -6.81 -1.63
CA THR A 54 -7.41 -6.41 -2.27
C THR A 54 -6.21 -6.72 -1.37
N ILE A 55 -6.29 -6.33 -0.09
CA ILE A 55 -5.21 -6.59 0.88
C ILE A 55 -4.98 -8.10 1.01
N SER A 56 -6.03 -8.89 1.11
CA SER A 56 -5.93 -10.34 1.20
C SER A 56 -5.20 -10.94 -0.01
N LYS A 57 -5.51 -10.43 -1.21
CA LYS A 57 -4.89 -10.91 -2.45
C LYS A 57 -3.40 -10.59 -2.53
N ILE A 58 -2.98 -9.39 -2.14
CA ILE A 58 -1.56 -9.04 -2.18
C ILE A 58 -0.75 -9.77 -1.11
N ILE A 59 -1.33 -10.02 0.05
CA ILE A 59 -0.70 -10.81 1.10
C ILE A 59 -0.48 -12.25 0.61
N ALA A 60 -1.50 -12.86 0.04
CA ALA A 60 -1.40 -14.21 -0.50
C ALA A 60 -0.38 -14.30 -1.63
N ALA A 61 -0.38 -13.34 -2.56
CA ALA A 61 0.52 -13.34 -3.71
C ALA A 61 1.99 -13.19 -3.32
N THR A 62 2.28 -12.44 -2.27
CA THR A 62 3.65 -12.19 -1.78
C THR A 62 4.07 -13.18 -0.69
N ASN A 63 3.18 -14.08 -0.29
CA ASN A 63 3.44 -15.13 0.70
C ASN A 63 3.92 -14.57 2.04
N ILE A 64 3.31 -13.49 2.50
CA ILE A 64 3.58 -12.92 3.82
C ILE A 64 2.38 -13.13 4.74
N SER A 65 2.59 -12.95 6.05
CA SER A 65 1.51 -12.99 7.02
C SER A 65 0.83 -11.62 7.12
N ILE A 66 -0.38 -11.60 7.66
CA ILE A 66 -1.07 -10.34 7.95
C ILE A 66 -0.29 -9.53 8.98
N GLU A 67 0.36 -10.21 9.93
CA GLU A 67 1.21 -9.56 10.93
C GLU A 67 2.39 -8.87 10.29
N HIS A 68 3.00 -9.48 9.28
CA HIS A 68 4.11 -8.88 8.55
C HIS A 68 3.65 -7.62 7.79
N PHE A 69 2.47 -7.69 7.15
CA PHE A 69 1.91 -6.52 6.48
C PHE A 69 1.61 -5.40 7.48
N ALA A 70 1.07 -5.74 8.65
CA ALA A 70 0.82 -4.76 9.70
C ALA A 70 2.12 -4.11 10.17
N GLU A 71 3.21 -4.88 10.25
CA GLU A 71 4.53 -4.36 10.61
C GLU A 71 5.04 -3.36 9.56
N ILE A 72 4.84 -3.66 8.27
CA ILE A 72 5.18 -2.73 7.19
C ILE A 72 4.41 -1.42 7.37
N CYS A 73 3.11 -1.49 7.67
CA CYS A 73 2.29 -0.31 7.94
C CYS A 73 2.83 0.49 9.13
N ALA A 74 3.22 -0.19 10.19
CA ALA A 74 3.79 0.47 11.38
C ALA A 74 5.09 1.20 11.05
N GLN A 75 5.95 0.59 10.23
CA GLN A 75 7.20 1.21 9.79
C GLN A 75 6.94 2.43 8.91
N GLU A 76 5.96 2.37 8.01
CA GLU A 76 5.60 3.50 7.16
C GLU A 76 4.97 4.63 7.98
N LYS A 77 4.19 4.30 9.01
CA LYS A 77 3.67 5.29 9.95
C LYS A 77 4.81 6.02 10.67
N GLN A 78 5.82 5.30 11.09
CA GLN A 78 6.98 5.89 11.77
C GLN A 78 7.76 6.81 10.85
N LYS A 79 7.96 6.43 9.59
CA LYS A 79 8.61 7.28 8.58
C LYS A 79 7.87 8.60 8.40
N LEU A 80 6.55 8.57 8.29
CA LEU A 80 5.74 9.78 8.16
C LEU A 80 5.87 10.69 9.37
N SER A 81 5.91 10.12 10.57
CA SER A 81 6.10 10.89 11.80
C SER A 81 7.46 11.57 11.84
N ILE A 82 8.52 10.86 11.42
CA ILE A 82 9.88 11.41 11.35
C ILE A 82 9.93 12.52 10.30
N GLU A 83 9.37 12.32 9.12
CA GLU A 83 9.33 13.32 8.07
C GLU A 83 8.62 14.59 8.52
N ASN A 84 7.47 14.44 9.21
CA ASN A 84 6.73 15.57 9.75
C ASN A 84 7.53 16.34 10.79
N THR A 85 8.28 15.64 11.63
CA THR A 85 9.14 16.26 12.65
C THR A 85 10.29 17.03 12.00
N ILE A 86 10.94 16.43 11.02
CA ILE A 86 12.07 17.05 10.30
C ILE A 86 11.60 18.22 9.44
N GLY A 87 10.41 18.12 8.87
CA GLY A 87 9.84 19.13 8.00
C GLY A 87 9.40 20.42 8.70
N GLN A 88 9.42 20.42 10.01
CA GLN A 88 9.11 21.59 10.81
C GLN A 88 10.36 22.41 11.06
#